data_826727a38f6ae3346a0c7d945185ac2a
#
_entry.id   826727a38f6ae3346a0c7d945185ac2a
#
_cell.length_a   1.000
_cell.length_b   1.000
_cell.length_c   1.000
_cell.angle_alpha   90.00
_cell.angle_beta   90.00
_cell.angle_gamma   90.00
#
_symmetry.space_group_name_H-M   'P 1'
#
loop_
_entity.id
_entity.type
_entity.pdbx_description
1 polymer ?
#
loop_
_entity_poly.entity_id
_entity_poly.type
_entity_poly.pdbx_seq_one_letter_code
_entity_poly.pdbx_strand_id
1 'polypeptide(L)'
;TISGGTNVSGGRSLVLDHVTVEHFQASLSDFTHVSAVNQTRTTLDSLGGALTVTIEAGSGLVLNGVSDMTTLILGEHASLTLQGLTADKVIVDITGTSHYTLSLTEIPASLDNIKFLNNGVLYDAAMSTDLQANSAMVFAQAPEPGSASLGLAGLAALLWRRRRKIFH
;
A
#
# COMPACT_ATOMS: atom_id res chain seq x y z
N THR A 1 18.04 -2.42 23.95
CA THR A 1 17.35 -1.34 24.71
C THR A 1 16.15 -0.94 23.88
N ILE A 2 14.94 -1.26 24.34
CA ILE A 2 13.71 -0.78 23.69
C ILE A 2 13.56 0.68 24.10
N SER A 3 13.85 1.60 23.18
CA SER A 3 13.54 3.01 23.38
C SER A 3 12.22 3.29 22.67
N GLY A 4 11.13 3.29 23.42
CA GLY A 4 9.78 3.52 22.93
C GLY A 4 8.76 2.69 23.70
N GLY A 5 7.50 3.10 23.65
CA GLY A 5 6.41 2.42 24.32
C GLY A 5 5.71 1.41 23.42
N THR A 6 5.44 0.21 23.93
CA THR A 6 4.44 -0.68 23.39
C THR A 6 3.22 -0.63 24.27
N ASN A 7 2.07 -0.31 23.71
CA ASN A 7 0.82 -0.35 24.44
C ASN A 7 -0.04 -1.50 23.90
N VAL A 8 -0.34 -2.46 24.78
CA VAL A 8 -1.27 -3.55 24.49
C VAL A 8 -2.58 -3.21 25.17
N SER A 9 -3.54 -2.68 24.42
CA SER A 9 -4.87 -2.42 24.96
C SER A 9 -5.75 -3.67 24.77
N GLY A 10 -6.63 -3.93 25.74
CA GLY A 10 -7.41 -5.16 25.89
C GLY A 10 -8.40 -5.54 24.78
N GLY A 11 -8.19 -5.07 23.57
CA GLY A 11 -8.96 -5.35 22.36
C GLY A 11 -8.11 -5.79 21.18
N ARG A 12 -7.04 -6.55 21.38
CA ARG A 12 -6.19 -7.06 20.31
C ARG A 12 -5.53 -5.97 19.44
N SER A 13 -5.16 -4.87 20.02
CA SER A 13 -4.40 -3.81 19.34
C SER A 13 -2.98 -3.71 19.91
N LEU A 14 -2.00 -3.65 19.01
CA LEU A 14 -0.61 -3.38 19.32
C LEU A 14 -0.25 -2.00 18.76
N VAL A 15 0.18 -1.11 19.63
CA VAL A 15 0.70 0.21 19.23
C VAL A 15 2.20 0.23 19.47
N LEU A 16 2.94 0.45 18.40
CA LEU A 16 4.39 0.66 18.40
C LEU A 16 4.63 2.17 18.37
N ASP A 17 5.01 2.75 19.50
CA ASP A 17 5.21 4.18 19.63
C ASP A 17 6.69 4.49 19.79
N HIS A 18 7.26 5.19 18.81
CA HIS A 18 8.68 5.55 18.77
C HIS A 18 9.63 4.35 18.92
N VAL A 19 9.26 3.20 18.34
CA VAL A 19 10.05 1.97 18.41
C VAL A 19 11.08 1.95 17.29
N THR A 20 12.38 1.80 17.65
CA THR A 20 13.50 1.81 16.72
C THR A 20 14.39 0.56 16.82
N VAL A 21 13.85 -0.54 17.33
CA VAL A 21 14.57 -1.83 17.40
C VAL A 21 14.57 -2.52 16.05
N GLU A 22 15.68 -3.20 15.70
CA GLU A 22 15.79 -3.89 14.42
C GLU A 22 14.77 -5.01 14.25
N HIS A 23 14.54 -5.78 15.32
CA HIS A 23 13.56 -6.86 15.32
C HIS A 23 12.71 -6.83 16.58
N PHE A 24 11.41 -6.85 16.40
CA PHE A 24 10.45 -7.05 17.46
C PHE A 24 9.78 -8.41 17.29
N GLN A 25 10.20 -9.38 18.07
CA GLN A 25 9.61 -10.71 18.06
C GLN A 25 8.43 -10.76 19.05
N ALA A 26 7.23 -10.79 18.51
CA ALA A 26 6.04 -11.13 19.27
C ALA A 26 5.21 -12.11 18.43
N SER A 27 4.55 -13.06 19.09
CA SER A 27 3.51 -13.82 18.42
C SER A 27 2.33 -12.87 18.19
N LEU A 28 2.23 -12.34 16.97
CA LEU A 28 1.25 -11.32 16.61
C LEU A 28 -0.07 -11.92 16.10
N SER A 29 -0.24 -13.24 16.20
CA SER A 29 -1.46 -13.96 15.79
C SER A 29 -2.73 -13.50 16.51
N ASP A 30 -2.59 -12.88 17.67
CA ASP A 30 -3.70 -12.45 18.50
C ASP A 30 -4.10 -10.98 18.31
N PHE A 31 -3.36 -10.22 17.51
CA PHE A 31 -3.65 -8.81 17.26
C PHE A 31 -4.44 -8.60 15.98
N THR A 32 -5.58 -7.93 16.08
CA THR A 32 -6.38 -7.55 14.91
C THR A 32 -5.94 -6.22 14.32
N HIS A 33 -5.25 -5.38 15.12
CA HIS A 33 -4.73 -4.09 14.71
C HIS A 33 -3.29 -3.93 15.16
N VAL A 34 -2.43 -3.48 14.26
CA VAL A 34 -1.08 -3.02 14.58
C VAL A 34 -0.92 -1.59 14.08
N SER A 35 -0.44 -0.71 14.92
CA SER A 35 -0.18 0.69 14.56
C SER A 35 1.28 1.04 14.83
N ALA A 36 1.94 1.64 13.84
CA ALA A 36 3.25 2.23 13.98
C ALA A 36 3.11 3.76 13.96
N VAL A 37 3.46 4.39 15.05
CA VAL A 37 3.28 5.83 15.26
C VAL A 37 4.59 6.50 15.68
N ASN A 38 4.64 7.83 15.59
CA ASN A 38 5.75 8.64 16.10
C ASN A 38 7.13 8.20 15.60
N GLN A 39 7.29 8.09 14.26
CA GLN A 39 8.55 7.72 13.61
C GLN A 39 9.07 6.31 14.01
N THR A 40 8.17 5.40 14.32
CA THR A 40 8.51 4.00 14.54
C THR A 40 9.18 3.41 13.30
N ARG A 41 10.28 2.67 13.51
CA ARG A 41 10.98 1.91 12.45
C ARG A 41 11.43 0.58 13.03
N THR A 42 10.78 -0.50 12.62
CA THR A 42 11.09 -1.83 13.12
C THR A 42 10.65 -2.93 12.16
N THR A 43 11.16 -4.12 12.39
CA THR A 43 10.73 -5.35 11.72
C THR A 43 9.84 -6.15 12.66
N LEU A 44 8.69 -6.58 12.17
CA LEU A 44 7.80 -7.49 12.87
C LEU A 44 7.86 -8.87 12.20
N ASP A 45 8.16 -9.89 12.99
CA ASP A 45 8.24 -11.26 12.52
C ASP A 45 6.95 -12.01 12.82
N SER A 46 6.48 -12.81 11.85
CA SER A 46 5.35 -13.76 12.01
C SER A 46 4.01 -13.09 12.36
N LEU A 47 3.45 -12.37 11.39
CA LEU A 47 2.08 -11.87 11.47
C LEU A 47 1.10 -12.90 10.89
N GLY A 48 0.26 -13.48 11.72
CA GLY A 48 -0.86 -14.33 11.34
C GLY A 48 -2.20 -13.73 11.78
N GLY A 49 -3.28 -14.01 11.03
CA GLY A 49 -4.64 -13.56 11.35
C GLY A 49 -5.11 -12.35 10.53
N ALA A 50 -6.42 -12.14 10.47
CA ALA A 50 -7.03 -10.98 9.79
C ALA A 50 -6.59 -9.69 10.47
N LEU A 51 -5.68 -8.96 9.85
CA LEU A 51 -4.96 -7.87 10.46
C LEU A 51 -5.13 -6.56 9.68
N THR A 52 -5.44 -5.51 10.41
CA THR A 52 -5.30 -4.13 9.93
C THR A 52 -4.00 -3.56 10.44
N VAL A 53 -3.15 -3.07 9.53
CA VAL A 53 -1.89 -2.41 9.86
C VAL A 53 -1.99 -0.94 9.48
N THR A 54 -1.77 -0.06 10.46
CA THR A 54 -1.73 1.39 10.26
C THR A 54 -0.30 1.88 10.44
N ILE A 55 0.23 2.58 9.45
CA ILE A 55 1.54 3.21 9.51
C ILE A 55 1.33 4.70 9.40
N GLU A 56 1.50 5.41 10.50
CA GLU A 56 1.35 6.86 10.54
C GLU A 56 2.49 7.57 9.79
N ALA A 57 2.28 8.86 9.57
CA ALA A 57 3.19 9.70 8.83
C ALA A 57 4.65 9.59 9.34
N GLY A 58 5.57 9.37 8.40
CA GLY A 58 7.00 9.26 8.68
C GLY A 58 7.44 7.96 9.36
N SER A 59 6.52 7.06 9.70
CA SER A 59 6.83 5.75 10.27
C SER A 59 7.11 4.71 9.20
N GLY A 60 7.78 3.61 9.58
CA GLY A 60 8.09 2.51 8.68
C GLY A 60 8.07 1.15 9.37
N LEU A 61 7.57 0.14 8.68
CA LEU A 61 7.59 -1.25 9.11
C LEU A 61 8.13 -2.17 8.03
N VAL A 62 8.81 -3.21 8.47
CA VAL A 62 9.07 -4.42 7.70
C VAL A 62 8.22 -5.53 8.30
N LEU A 63 7.37 -6.16 7.52
CA LEU A 63 6.51 -7.25 7.96
C LEU A 63 6.96 -8.55 7.32
N ASN A 64 7.36 -9.52 8.14
CA ASN A 64 7.77 -10.84 7.69
C ASN A 64 6.64 -11.86 7.87
N GLY A 65 6.39 -12.69 6.85
CA GLY A 65 5.43 -13.80 6.95
C GLY A 65 3.97 -13.36 7.11
N VAL A 66 3.52 -12.48 6.23
CA VAL A 66 2.15 -11.92 6.27
C VAL A 66 1.19 -12.86 5.54
N SER A 67 0.32 -13.58 6.28
CA SER A 67 -0.62 -14.55 5.69
C SER A 67 -2.06 -14.03 5.57
N ASP A 68 -2.57 -13.28 6.54
CA ASP A 68 -4.01 -12.96 6.63
C ASP A 68 -4.29 -11.46 6.76
N MET A 69 -3.39 -10.63 6.24
CA MET A 69 -3.60 -9.20 6.27
C MET A 69 -4.68 -8.77 5.27
N THR A 70 -5.64 -7.98 5.71
CA THR A 70 -6.74 -7.51 4.85
C THR A 70 -6.66 -6.02 4.52
N THR A 71 -6.11 -5.21 5.41
CA THR A 71 -6.08 -3.76 5.24
C THR A 71 -4.76 -3.16 5.72
N LEU A 72 -4.16 -2.34 4.87
CA LEU A 72 -3.01 -1.49 5.17
C LEU A 72 -3.44 -0.04 5.07
N ILE A 73 -3.15 0.76 6.09
CA ILE A 73 -3.40 2.19 6.07
C ILE A 73 -2.05 2.90 6.13
N LEU A 74 -1.72 3.65 5.08
CA LEU A 74 -0.43 4.34 4.96
C LEU A 74 -0.63 5.85 5.09
N GLY A 75 0.05 6.45 6.06
CA GLY A 75 0.13 7.90 6.21
C GLY A 75 1.17 8.54 5.29
N GLU A 76 1.24 9.86 5.31
CA GLU A 76 2.19 10.61 4.48
C GLU A 76 3.64 10.26 4.83
N HIS A 77 4.46 9.97 3.82
CA HIS A 77 5.83 9.47 3.96
C HIS A 77 5.97 8.17 4.77
N ALA A 78 4.90 7.39 4.92
CA ALA A 78 4.98 6.07 5.49
C ALA A 78 5.75 5.12 4.57
N SER A 79 6.48 4.17 5.16
CA SER A 79 7.15 3.11 4.41
C SER A 79 6.77 1.74 4.94
N LEU A 80 6.44 0.81 4.04
CA LEU A 80 6.11 -0.56 4.37
C LEU A 80 6.86 -1.50 3.42
N THR A 81 7.52 -2.48 4.01
CA THR A 81 8.11 -3.59 3.26
C THR A 81 7.44 -4.88 3.69
N LEU A 82 6.92 -5.64 2.73
CA LEU A 82 6.31 -6.94 2.93
C LEU A 82 7.25 -8.03 2.46
N GLN A 83 7.46 -9.04 3.32
CA GLN A 83 8.24 -10.23 3.04
C GLN A 83 7.31 -11.45 3.13
N GLY A 84 7.29 -12.29 2.09
CA GLY A 84 6.48 -13.51 2.08
C GLY A 84 4.99 -13.23 2.16
N LEU A 85 4.47 -12.31 1.35
CA LEU A 85 3.04 -12.02 1.28
C LEU A 85 2.28 -13.18 0.65
N THR A 86 1.43 -13.85 1.43
CA THR A 86 0.56 -14.95 0.98
C THR A 86 -0.93 -14.63 1.13
N ALA A 87 -1.28 -13.41 1.51
CA ALA A 87 -2.66 -12.99 1.70
C ALA A 87 -3.47 -13.03 0.41
N ASP A 88 -4.68 -13.58 0.47
CA ASP A 88 -5.58 -13.70 -0.69
C ASP A 88 -6.08 -12.34 -1.18
N LYS A 89 -6.18 -11.36 -0.30
CA LYS A 89 -6.65 -10.01 -0.64
C LYS A 89 -6.13 -8.98 0.34
N VAL A 90 -5.51 -7.94 -0.20
CA VAL A 90 -4.99 -6.80 0.57
C VAL A 90 -5.53 -5.50 -0.01
N ILE A 91 -6.12 -4.67 0.85
CA ILE A 91 -6.51 -3.30 0.50
C ILE A 91 -5.50 -2.35 1.13
N VAL A 92 -4.86 -1.53 0.31
CA VAL A 92 -3.93 -0.49 0.73
C VAL A 92 -4.65 0.85 0.69
N ASP A 93 -5.03 1.36 1.85
CA ASP A 93 -5.68 2.67 1.98
C ASP A 93 -4.62 3.77 2.02
N ILE A 94 -4.64 4.60 1.00
CA ILE A 94 -3.76 5.75 0.80
C ILE A 94 -4.55 7.07 0.83
N THR A 95 -5.74 7.06 1.42
CA THR A 95 -6.60 8.24 1.49
C THR A 95 -5.91 9.37 2.25
N GLY A 96 -5.76 10.52 1.60
CA GLY A 96 -5.06 11.68 2.16
C GLY A 96 -3.54 11.59 2.13
N THR A 97 -2.97 10.61 1.42
CA THR A 97 -1.53 10.39 1.30
C THR A 97 -1.09 10.59 -0.15
N SER A 98 -0.08 11.43 -0.34
CA SER A 98 0.53 11.69 -1.66
C SER A 98 1.87 10.99 -1.85
N HIS A 99 2.58 10.76 -0.75
CA HIS A 99 3.90 10.15 -0.75
C HIS A 99 3.93 8.98 0.24
N TYR A 100 4.14 7.80 -0.26
CA TYR A 100 4.32 6.57 0.52
C TYR A 100 5.28 5.63 -0.22
N THR A 101 5.79 4.63 0.49
CA THR A 101 6.58 3.54 -0.09
C THR A 101 5.98 2.21 0.32
N LEU A 102 5.60 1.39 -0.65
CA LEU A 102 5.23 0.00 -0.44
C LEU A 102 6.16 -0.88 -1.27
N SER A 103 6.90 -1.74 -0.60
CA SER A 103 7.89 -2.63 -1.22
C SER A 103 7.59 -4.09 -0.91
N LEU A 104 7.90 -4.96 -1.86
CA LEU A 104 7.92 -6.41 -1.71
C LEU A 104 9.36 -6.88 -1.82
N THR A 105 9.80 -7.79 -0.97
CA THR A 105 11.16 -8.37 -1.02
C THR A 105 11.31 -9.46 -2.07
N GLU A 106 10.18 -9.92 -2.64
CA GLU A 106 10.12 -10.86 -3.75
C GLU A 106 9.24 -10.28 -4.84
N ILE A 107 9.58 -10.54 -6.09
CA ILE A 107 8.78 -10.09 -7.22
C ILE A 107 7.62 -11.07 -7.39
N PRO A 108 6.36 -10.65 -7.13
CA PRO A 108 5.22 -11.55 -7.26
C PRO A 108 4.90 -11.83 -8.73
N ALA A 109 4.30 -12.97 -9.01
CA ALA A 109 3.83 -13.31 -10.36
C ALA A 109 2.63 -12.45 -10.80
N SER A 110 1.82 -11.98 -9.84
CA SER A 110 0.65 -11.12 -10.06
C SER A 110 0.45 -10.19 -8.85
N LEU A 111 -0.23 -9.08 -9.08
CA LEU A 111 -0.69 -8.15 -8.05
C LEU A 111 -2.23 -8.14 -7.89
N ASP A 112 -2.92 -9.13 -8.45
CA ASP A 112 -4.39 -9.15 -8.48
C ASP A 112 -5.01 -9.15 -7.08
N ASN A 113 -4.27 -9.65 -6.09
CA ASN A 113 -4.64 -9.67 -4.69
C ASN A 113 -4.45 -8.33 -3.96
N ILE A 114 -3.79 -7.34 -4.59
CA ILE A 114 -3.54 -6.03 -4.00
C ILE A 114 -4.39 -4.98 -4.70
N LYS A 115 -5.16 -4.23 -3.94
CA LYS A 115 -5.93 -3.07 -4.43
C LYS A 115 -5.61 -1.85 -3.58
N PHE A 116 -5.56 -0.69 -4.21
CA PHE A 116 -5.40 0.58 -3.52
C PHE A 116 -6.75 1.26 -3.35
N LEU A 117 -6.99 1.80 -2.17
CA LEU A 117 -8.15 2.64 -1.86
C LEU A 117 -7.68 4.09 -1.70
N ASN A 118 -8.28 5.01 -2.44
CA ASN A 118 -8.03 6.44 -2.29
C ASN A 118 -9.34 7.20 -2.43
N ASN A 119 -9.75 7.90 -1.37
CA ASN A 119 -10.99 8.68 -1.32
C ASN A 119 -12.24 7.87 -1.78
N GLY A 120 -12.33 6.61 -1.35
CA GLY A 120 -13.47 5.74 -1.68
C GLY A 120 -13.41 5.09 -3.07
N VAL A 121 -12.38 5.35 -3.86
CA VAL A 121 -12.18 4.75 -5.17
C VAL A 121 -11.09 3.66 -5.09
N LEU A 122 -11.38 2.49 -5.68
CA LEU A 122 -10.42 1.40 -5.77
C LEU A 122 -9.63 1.50 -7.08
N TYR A 123 -8.32 1.33 -6.96
CA TYR A 123 -7.37 1.29 -8.06
C TYR A 123 -6.66 -0.06 -8.08
N ASP A 124 -6.27 -0.49 -9.26
CA ASP A 124 -5.39 -1.64 -9.42
C ASP A 124 -3.98 -1.31 -8.95
N ALA A 125 -3.24 -2.34 -8.58
CA ALA A 125 -1.83 -2.21 -8.23
C ALA A 125 -0.96 -2.35 -9.48
N ALA A 126 0.09 -1.54 -9.55
CA ALA A 126 1.18 -1.68 -10.50
C ALA A 126 2.50 -1.81 -9.75
N MET A 127 3.54 -2.34 -10.38
CA MET A 127 4.86 -2.48 -9.76
C MET A 127 5.98 -2.02 -10.69
N SER A 128 7.05 -1.52 -10.06
CA SER A 128 8.37 -1.35 -10.65
C SER A 128 9.31 -2.36 -10.01
N THR A 129 9.96 -3.20 -10.82
CA THR A 129 10.78 -4.30 -10.33
C THR A 129 12.27 -3.96 -10.37
N ASP A 130 12.98 -4.38 -9.34
CA ASP A 130 14.43 -4.45 -9.31
C ASP A 130 14.87 -5.90 -9.37
N LEU A 131 15.30 -6.35 -10.55
CA LEU A 131 15.71 -7.73 -10.78
C LEU A 131 17.00 -8.11 -10.04
N GLN A 132 17.87 -7.15 -9.77
CA GLN A 132 19.13 -7.42 -9.05
C GLN A 132 18.87 -7.64 -7.57
N ALA A 133 17.96 -6.84 -6.99
CA ALA A 133 17.56 -6.97 -5.59
C ALA A 133 16.44 -8.00 -5.37
N ASN A 134 15.88 -8.58 -6.44
CA ASN A 134 14.69 -9.44 -6.39
C ASN A 134 13.56 -8.81 -5.58
N SER A 135 13.28 -7.54 -5.84
CA SER A 135 12.29 -6.74 -5.12
C SER A 135 11.39 -5.96 -6.06
N ALA A 136 10.24 -5.53 -5.55
CA ALA A 136 9.32 -4.69 -6.30
C ALA A 136 8.80 -3.55 -5.43
N MET A 137 8.67 -2.37 -6.02
CA MET A 137 7.89 -1.27 -5.46
C MET A 137 6.48 -1.33 -6.05
N VAL A 138 5.47 -1.23 -5.19
CA VAL A 138 4.06 -1.34 -5.55
C VAL A 138 3.37 0.00 -5.34
N PHE A 139 2.56 0.39 -6.30
CA PHE A 139 1.85 1.67 -6.29
C PHE A 139 0.47 1.54 -6.94
N ALA A 140 -0.42 2.51 -6.66
CA ALA A 140 -1.71 2.59 -7.31
C ALA A 140 -1.52 2.87 -8.80
N GLN A 141 -2.14 2.07 -9.65
CA GLN A 141 -2.14 2.29 -11.09
C GLN A 141 -2.98 3.53 -11.40
N ALA A 142 -2.40 4.49 -12.12
CA ALA A 142 -3.18 5.61 -12.61
C ALA A 142 -4.35 5.09 -13.45
N PRO A 143 -5.59 5.60 -13.27
CA PRO A 143 -6.69 5.21 -14.13
C PRO A 143 -6.30 5.52 -15.56
N GLU A 144 -6.40 4.53 -16.45
CA GLU A 144 -6.20 4.76 -17.87
C GLU A 144 -7.15 5.89 -18.30
N PRO A 145 -6.67 6.89 -19.03
CA PRO A 145 -7.55 7.88 -19.61
C PRO A 145 -8.54 7.11 -20.46
N GLY A 146 -9.76 6.99 -19.96
CA GLY A 146 -10.77 6.09 -20.52
C GLY A 146 -10.84 6.30 -22.02
N SER A 147 -10.85 5.23 -22.79
CA SER A 147 -10.99 5.21 -24.25
C SER A 147 -12.17 6.07 -24.75
N ALA A 148 -13.15 6.35 -23.88
CA ALA A 148 -14.23 7.31 -24.08
C ALA A 148 -13.74 8.76 -24.23
N SER A 149 -12.73 9.21 -23.51
CA SER A 149 -12.20 10.59 -23.63
C SER A 149 -11.38 10.77 -24.90
N LEU A 150 -10.64 9.74 -25.31
CA LEU A 150 -9.94 9.73 -26.60
C LEU A 150 -10.92 9.64 -27.79
N GLY A 151 -11.99 8.86 -27.64
CA GLY A 151 -13.07 8.78 -28.63
C GLY A 151 -13.80 10.10 -28.83
N LEU A 152 -14.14 10.82 -27.73
CA LEU A 152 -14.78 12.13 -27.78
C LEU A 152 -13.87 13.20 -28.37
N ALA A 153 -12.58 13.21 -28.05
CA ALA A 153 -11.60 14.13 -28.63
C ALA A 153 -11.41 13.85 -30.14
N GLY A 154 -11.36 12.59 -30.54
CA GLY A 154 -11.29 12.19 -31.94
C GLY A 154 -12.53 12.58 -32.74
N LEU A 155 -13.74 12.37 -32.19
CA LEU A 155 -15.01 12.78 -32.80
C LEU A 155 -15.13 14.32 -32.92
N ALA A 156 -14.74 15.07 -31.90
CA ALA A 156 -14.73 16.53 -31.94
C ALA A 156 -13.77 17.07 -33.01
N ALA A 157 -12.60 16.47 -33.18
CA ALA A 157 -11.63 16.82 -34.20
C ALA A 157 -12.15 16.52 -35.63
N LEU A 158 -12.84 15.38 -35.80
CA LEU A 158 -13.49 15.00 -37.08
C LEU A 158 -14.63 15.94 -37.44
N LEU A 159 -15.47 16.31 -36.48
CA LEU A 159 -16.58 17.23 -36.71
C LEU A 159 -16.08 18.64 -37.05
N TRP A 160 -14.98 19.07 -36.38
CA TRP A 160 -14.37 20.36 -36.69
C TRP A 160 -13.73 20.41 -38.08
N ARG A 161 -13.13 19.31 -38.53
CA ARG A 161 -12.54 19.17 -39.88
C ARG A 161 -13.63 19.13 -40.97
N ARG A 162 -14.81 18.58 -40.68
CA ARG A 162 -15.95 18.61 -41.62
C ARG A 162 -16.55 20.01 -41.79
N ARG A 163 -16.66 20.79 -40.72
CA ARG A 163 -17.19 22.16 -40.79
C ARG A 163 -16.34 23.09 -41.68
N ARG A 164 -15.01 22.92 -41.72
CA ARG A 164 -14.12 23.73 -42.54
C ARG A 164 -14.27 23.47 -44.06
N LYS A 165 -14.82 22.35 -44.46
CA LYS A 165 -15.02 22.03 -45.90
C LYS A 165 -16.34 22.53 -46.49
N ILE A 166 -17.26 23.10 -45.70
CA ILE A 166 -18.58 23.56 -46.15
C ILE A 166 -18.55 25.10 -46.44
N PHE A 167 -17.47 25.79 -46.14
CA PHE A 167 -17.32 27.23 -46.33
C PHE A 167 -16.27 27.59 -47.40
N HIS A 168 -16.09 26.75 -48.43
CA HIS A 168 -15.36 27.08 -49.65
C HIS A 168 -16.23 26.78 -50.86
#